data_20155c6a864dfd815453d08e39b72ecf
#
_entry.id   20155c6a864dfd815453d08e39b72ecf
#
_cell.length_a   1.000
_cell.length_b   1.000
_cell.length_c   1.000
_cell.angle_alpha   90.00
_cell.angle_beta   90.00
_cell.angle_gamma   90.00
#
_symmetry.space_group_name_H-M   'P 1'
#
loop_
_entity.id
_entity.type
_entity.pdbx_description
1 polymer ?
#
loop_
_entity_poly.entity_id
_entity_poly.type
_entity_poly.pdbx_seq_one_letter_code
_entity_poly.pdbx_strand_id
1 'polypeptide(L)'
;ILGCDEKGEEICVRKGKGNLYVDGNMEKEQLFDFMRSQIYQNIQRGDSMVIVDLGSRIYKRELWIYLTIHGYRVDSYNMDCMTESDCFNCLDGLGAENEEQIVMIANDIIDDQKYKFMTYPVETACKALLSAVLLASLTEMEESDRNMLEIATIFRLGVSGTMLDKILHVMFEELDETSSAKQLFAMYSEAEEGIRMEAIQKIGNALAVYEKRANGSL
;
A
#
# COMPACT_ATOMS: atom_id res chain seq x y z
N ILE A 1 17.76 -26.06 -3.62
CA ILE A 1 17.36 -27.43 -4.07
C ILE A 1 15.91 -27.33 -4.51
N LEU A 2 15.58 -27.72 -5.74
CA LEU A 2 14.20 -27.76 -6.26
C LEU A 2 13.54 -29.13 -6.01
N GLY A 3 14.31 -30.16 -5.84
CA GLY A 3 13.89 -31.54 -5.69
C GLY A 3 15.01 -32.50 -6.06
N CYS A 4 14.66 -33.75 -6.31
CA CYS A 4 15.57 -34.74 -6.83
C CYS A 4 15.05 -35.27 -8.17
N ASP A 5 15.95 -35.65 -9.06
CA ASP A 5 15.60 -36.34 -10.30
C ASP A 5 15.21 -37.82 -10.05
N GLU A 6 14.89 -38.55 -11.11
CA GLU A 6 14.53 -39.99 -11.02
C GLU A 6 15.65 -40.87 -10.46
N LYS A 7 16.90 -40.38 -10.41
CA LYS A 7 18.06 -41.06 -9.85
C LYS A 7 18.34 -40.65 -8.41
N GLY A 8 17.56 -39.71 -7.85
CA GLY A 8 17.75 -39.17 -6.51
C GLY A 8 18.83 -38.08 -6.44
N GLU A 9 19.31 -37.57 -7.58
CA GLU A 9 20.26 -36.46 -7.61
C GLU A 9 19.54 -35.14 -7.35
N GLU A 10 20.13 -34.28 -6.51
CA GLU A 10 19.54 -32.99 -6.17
C GLU A 10 19.52 -32.04 -7.36
N ILE A 11 18.34 -31.54 -7.71
CA ILE A 11 18.14 -30.48 -8.69
C ILE A 11 18.33 -29.13 -8.01
N CYS A 12 19.42 -28.45 -8.31
CA CYS A 12 19.74 -27.13 -7.74
C CYS A 12 19.64 -26.04 -8.80
N VAL A 13 19.01 -24.91 -8.44
CA VAL A 13 19.13 -23.67 -9.20
C VAL A 13 20.29 -22.87 -8.63
N ARG A 14 21.22 -22.46 -9.49
CA ARG A 14 22.30 -21.55 -9.08
C ARG A 14 21.72 -20.24 -8.58
N LYS A 15 22.31 -19.71 -7.50
CA LYS A 15 22.00 -18.38 -6.96
C LYS A 15 22.22 -17.34 -8.08
N GLY A 16 21.13 -16.88 -8.69
CA GLY A 16 21.11 -15.89 -9.77
C GLY A 16 20.01 -14.87 -9.53
N LYS A 17 20.17 -13.68 -10.10
CA LYS A 17 19.10 -12.69 -10.16
C LYS A 17 18.09 -13.16 -11.21
N GLY A 18 16.96 -13.69 -10.80
CA GLY A 18 15.91 -14.12 -11.74
C GLY A 18 14.74 -14.79 -11.04
N ASN A 19 13.62 -14.81 -11.74
CA ASN A 19 12.42 -15.50 -11.29
C ASN A 19 12.53 -16.99 -11.63
N LEU A 20 12.03 -17.84 -10.75
CA LEU A 20 11.85 -19.26 -11.01
C LEU A 20 10.42 -19.46 -11.54
N TYR A 21 10.33 -19.97 -12.77
CA TYR A 21 9.07 -20.45 -13.33
C TYR A 21 9.05 -21.98 -13.28
N VAL A 22 8.00 -22.53 -12.72
CA VAL A 22 7.78 -23.98 -12.62
C VAL A 22 6.55 -24.33 -13.45
N ASP A 23 6.75 -25.12 -14.50
CA ASP A 23 5.68 -25.62 -15.37
C ASP A 23 5.57 -27.14 -15.23
N GLY A 24 4.36 -27.65 -15.20
CA GLY A 24 4.08 -29.09 -15.15
C GLY A 24 2.72 -29.43 -14.57
N ASN A 25 2.32 -30.70 -14.72
CA ASN A 25 1.10 -31.25 -14.13
C ASN A 25 1.38 -31.78 -12.71
N MET A 26 1.47 -30.89 -11.74
CA MET A 26 1.54 -31.27 -10.33
C MET A 26 0.14 -31.39 -9.73
N GLU A 27 -0.10 -32.40 -8.90
CA GLU A 27 -1.25 -32.40 -8.01
C GLU A 27 -1.11 -31.26 -6.98
N LYS A 28 -2.23 -30.75 -6.51
CA LYS A 28 -2.23 -29.59 -5.58
C LYS A 28 -1.37 -29.81 -4.34
N GLU A 29 -1.40 -31.00 -3.80
CA GLU A 29 -0.61 -31.33 -2.60
C GLU A 29 0.90 -31.31 -2.88
N GLN A 30 1.32 -31.81 -4.03
CA GLN A 30 2.73 -31.78 -4.45
C GLN A 30 3.22 -30.34 -4.66
N LEU A 31 2.37 -29.47 -5.24
CA LEU A 31 2.68 -28.05 -5.39
C LEU A 31 2.88 -27.37 -4.03
N PHE A 32 2.01 -27.67 -3.04
CA PHE A 32 2.14 -27.09 -1.70
C PHE A 32 3.39 -27.58 -0.98
N ASP A 33 3.76 -28.84 -1.11
CA ASP A 33 4.97 -29.37 -0.52
C ASP A 33 6.22 -28.76 -1.17
N PHE A 34 6.19 -28.56 -2.47
CA PHE A 34 7.23 -27.84 -3.19
C PHE A 34 7.36 -26.40 -2.68
N MET A 35 6.27 -25.65 -2.61
CA MET A 35 6.29 -24.26 -2.12
C MET A 35 6.78 -24.16 -0.67
N ARG A 36 6.32 -25.04 0.21
CA ARG A 36 6.82 -25.12 1.59
C ARG A 36 8.32 -25.38 1.65
N SER A 37 8.82 -26.30 0.85
CA SER A 37 10.24 -26.58 0.74
C SER A 37 11.06 -25.34 0.35
N GLN A 38 10.56 -24.53 -0.60
CA GLN A 38 11.19 -23.27 -1.01
C GLN A 38 11.19 -22.24 0.14
N ILE A 39 10.10 -22.13 0.87
CA ILE A 39 10.01 -21.24 2.04
C ILE A 39 11.05 -21.63 3.09
N TYR A 40 11.15 -22.90 3.45
CA TYR A 40 12.15 -23.35 4.41
C TYR A 40 13.59 -23.09 3.96
N GLN A 41 13.89 -23.25 2.68
CA GLN A 41 15.22 -22.92 2.15
C GLN A 41 15.51 -21.42 2.20
N ASN A 42 14.51 -20.56 1.94
CA ASN A 42 14.66 -19.11 2.07
C ASN A 42 14.91 -18.70 3.53
N ILE A 43 14.20 -19.32 4.47
CA ILE A 43 14.41 -19.11 5.91
C ILE A 43 15.85 -19.45 6.32
N GLN A 44 16.37 -20.59 5.86
CA GLN A 44 17.76 -20.99 6.14
C GLN A 44 18.80 -20.01 5.58
N ARG A 45 18.46 -19.28 4.53
CA ARG A 45 19.33 -18.25 3.94
C ARG A 45 19.17 -16.88 4.56
N GLY A 46 18.13 -16.66 5.38
CA GLY A 46 17.79 -15.36 5.93
C GLY A 46 17.16 -14.39 4.90
N ASP A 47 16.55 -14.93 3.85
CA ASP A 47 15.94 -14.10 2.79
C ASP A 47 14.58 -13.56 3.27
N SER A 48 14.29 -12.26 3.01
CA SER A 48 12.94 -11.72 3.16
C SER A 48 12.01 -12.27 2.09
N MET A 49 10.74 -12.49 2.43
CA MET A 49 9.79 -13.18 1.55
C MET A 49 8.45 -12.46 1.52
N VAL A 50 7.81 -12.47 0.34
CA VAL A 50 6.40 -12.19 0.17
C VAL A 50 5.72 -13.47 -0.29
N ILE A 51 4.74 -13.95 0.47
CA ILE A 51 4.02 -15.20 0.19
C ILE A 51 2.57 -14.85 -0.17
N VAL A 52 2.16 -15.18 -1.39
CA VAL A 52 0.75 -15.06 -1.82
C VAL A 52 0.09 -16.43 -1.68
N ASP A 53 -0.80 -16.57 -0.70
CA ASP A 53 -1.49 -17.82 -0.37
C ASP A 53 -2.97 -17.77 -0.78
N LEU A 54 -3.24 -18.16 -2.02
CA LEU A 54 -4.61 -18.24 -2.55
C LEU A 54 -5.36 -19.43 -1.97
N GLY A 55 -5.98 -19.26 -0.81
CA GLY A 55 -6.84 -20.27 -0.19
C GLY A 55 -6.32 -20.83 1.13
N SER A 56 -5.47 -20.09 1.83
CA SER A 56 -5.01 -20.35 3.21
C SER A 56 -4.41 -21.76 3.42
N ARG A 57 -3.73 -22.29 2.41
CA ARG A 57 -3.19 -23.65 2.43
C ARG A 57 -1.71 -23.75 2.71
N ILE A 58 -0.96 -22.69 2.33
CA ILE A 58 0.48 -22.59 2.56
C ILE A 58 0.72 -22.02 3.96
N TYR A 59 -0.02 -20.96 4.29
CA TYR A 59 0.04 -20.30 5.58
C TYR A 59 -0.77 -21.07 6.62
N LYS A 60 -0.08 -21.98 7.30
CA LYS A 60 -0.62 -22.66 8.48
C LYS A 60 0.03 -22.07 9.72
N ARG A 61 -0.66 -22.18 10.86
CA ARG A 61 -0.14 -21.77 12.18
C ARG A 61 1.26 -22.32 12.45
N GLU A 62 1.56 -23.51 11.96
CA GLU A 62 2.87 -24.15 12.07
C GLU A 62 3.97 -23.37 11.35
N LEU A 63 3.70 -22.87 10.14
CA LEU A 63 4.65 -22.04 9.39
C LEU A 63 4.89 -20.70 10.10
N TRP A 64 3.84 -20.07 10.63
CA TRP A 64 3.96 -18.83 11.40
C TRP A 64 4.86 -19.03 12.63
N ILE A 65 4.63 -20.10 13.40
CA ILE A 65 5.47 -20.45 14.56
C ILE A 65 6.91 -20.69 14.12
N TYR A 66 7.12 -21.41 13.02
CA TYR A 66 8.45 -21.71 12.51
C TYR A 66 9.19 -20.43 12.10
N LEU A 67 8.54 -19.51 11.38
CA LEU A 67 9.11 -18.22 11.01
C LEU A 67 9.48 -17.38 12.24
N THR A 68 8.60 -17.31 13.22
CA THR A 68 8.82 -16.52 14.46
C THR A 68 10.00 -17.07 15.26
N ILE A 69 10.13 -18.41 15.38
CA ILE A 69 11.27 -19.04 16.07
C ILE A 69 12.60 -18.74 15.36
N HIS A 70 12.58 -18.58 14.03
CA HIS A 70 13.78 -18.22 13.25
C HIS A 70 14.01 -16.71 13.17
N GLY A 71 13.30 -15.91 13.98
CA GLY A 71 13.52 -14.46 14.10
C GLY A 71 12.86 -13.60 13.00
N TYR A 72 11.94 -14.18 12.24
CA TYR A 72 11.17 -13.40 11.26
C TYR A 72 10.04 -12.62 11.93
N ARG A 73 9.90 -11.36 11.58
CA ARG A 73 8.64 -10.64 11.74
C ARG A 73 7.71 -11.11 10.62
N VAL A 74 6.52 -11.53 10.98
CA VAL A 74 5.51 -12.03 10.03
C VAL A 74 4.32 -11.09 10.10
N ASP A 75 4.11 -10.36 9.03
CA ASP A 75 2.92 -9.54 8.85
C ASP A 75 1.99 -10.27 7.87
N SER A 76 0.73 -10.48 8.23
CA SER A 76 -0.26 -11.20 7.43
C SER A 76 -1.39 -10.27 6.97
N TYR A 77 -1.78 -10.39 5.71
CA TYR A 77 -2.88 -9.64 5.15
C TYR A 77 -3.92 -10.59 4.57
N ASN A 78 -5.05 -10.72 5.27
CA ASN A 78 -6.15 -11.59 4.85
C ASN A 78 -7.23 -10.77 4.16
N MET A 79 -7.33 -10.91 2.83
CA MET A 79 -8.31 -10.15 2.03
C MET A 79 -9.75 -10.62 2.25
N ASP A 80 -9.95 -11.86 2.70
CA ASP A 80 -11.28 -12.43 2.98
C ASP A 80 -11.77 -12.06 4.39
N CYS A 81 -10.83 -11.83 5.31
CA CYS A 81 -11.14 -11.48 6.71
C CYS A 81 -10.18 -10.40 7.24
N MET A 82 -10.54 -9.15 7.02
CA MET A 82 -9.70 -8.00 7.38
C MET A 82 -9.45 -7.86 8.88
N THR A 83 -10.34 -8.42 9.72
CA THR A 83 -10.15 -8.43 11.18
C THR A 83 -9.03 -9.37 11.64
N GLU A 84 -8.62 -10.28 10.78
CA GLU A 84 -7.49 -11.19 11.02
C GLU A 84 -6.19 -10.70 10.36
N SER A 85 -6.23 -9.52 9.75
CA SER A 85 -5.06 -8.92 9.10
C SER A 85 -4.28 -8.05 10.06
N ASP A 86 -2.95 -8.07 9.92
CA ASP A 86 -2.11 -7.07 10.56
C ASP A 86 -2.37 -5.70 9.93
N CYS A 87 -2.26 -4.65 10.74
CA CYS A 87 -2.39 -3.29 10.24
C CYS A 87 -1.15 -2.94 9.41
N PHE A 88 -1.38 -2.55 8.16
CA PHE A 88 -0.34 -2.04 7.29
C PHE A 88 -0.52 -0.54 7.08
N ASN A 89 0.45 0.24 7.54
CA ASN A 89 0.52 1.66 7.22
C ASN A 89 1.46 1.84 6.02
N CYS A 90 0.91 2.21 4.87
CA CYS A 90 1.70 2.40 3.64
C CYS A 90 2.64 3.62 3.69
N LEU A 91 2.52 4.46 4.72
CA LEU A 91 3.39 5.61 4.96
C LEU A 91 4.51 5.31 5.96
N ASP A 92 4.50 4.11 6.58
CA ASP A 92 5.49 3.72 7.58
C ASP A 92 6.89 3.62 6.97
N GLY A 93 7.87 4.24 7.63
CA GLY A 93 9.26 4.28 7.17
C GLY A 93 9.51 5.16 5.94
N LEU A 94 8.53 5.95 5.49
CA LEU A 94 8.71 6.92 4.42
C LEU A 94 9.03 8.30 5.02
N GLY A 95 9.97 8.99 4.38
CA GLY A 95 10.37 10.36 4.70
C GLY A 95 10.29 11.27 3.45
N ALA A 96 10.69 12.51 3.61
CA ALA A 96 10.67 13.50 2.53
C ALA A 96 11.51 13.07 1.29
N GLU A 97 12.52 12.21 1.49
CA GLU A 97 13.35 11.65 0.42
C GLU A 97 12.62 10.62 -0.45
N ASN A 98 11.47 10.13 -0.01
CA ASN A 98 10.68 9.12 -0.71
C ASN A 98 9.55 9.73 -1.56
N GLU A 99 9.71 10.98 -2.03
CA GLU A 99 8.70 11.74 -2.77
C GLU A 99 8.06 10.95 -3.92
N GLU A 100 8.85 10.29 -4.76
CA GLU A 100 8.33 9.50 -5.89
C GLU A 100 7.41 8.37 -5.42
N GLN A 101 7.73 7.71 -4.31
CA GLN A 101 6.93 6.63 -3.76
C GLN A 101 5.60 7.15 -3.19
N ILE A 102 5.63 8.33 -2.56
CA ILE A 102 4.41 8.98 -2.04
C ILE A 102 3.47 9.36 -3.18
N VAL A 103 4.01 9.96 -4.24
CA VAL A 103 3.22 10.30 -5.43
C VAL A 103 2.65 9.03 -6.10
N MET A 104 3.41 7.93 -6.14
CA MET A 104 2.87 6.65 -6.60
C MET A 104 1.70 6.16 -5.76
N ILE A 105 1.83 6.17 -4.42
CA ILE A 105 0.75 5.77 -3.51
C ILE A 105 -0.51 6.60 -3.77
N ALA A 106 -0.37 7.93 -3.87
CA ALA A 106 -1.50 8.81 -4.17
C ALA A 106 -2.15 8.47 -5.52
N ASN A 107 -1.34 8.24 -6.54
CA ASN A 107 -1.81 7.90 -7.88
C ASN A 107 -2.55 6.56 -7.88
N ASP A 108 -2.02 5.54 -7.23
CA ASP A 108 -2.62 4.21 -7.16
C ASP A 108 -4.00 4.26 -6.46
N ILE A 109 -4.12 5.03 -5.37
CA ILE A 109 -5.39 5.25 -4.66
C ILE A 109 -6.44 5.88 -5.59
N ILE A 110 -6.04 6.88 -6.39
CA ILE A 110 -6.96 7.55 -7.32
C ILE A 110 -7.25 6.67 -8.53
N ASP A 111 -6.25 5.97 -9.06
CA ASP A 111 -6.38 5.09 -10.21
C ASP A 111 -7.29 3.89 -9.94
N ASP A 112 -7.30 3.35 -8.73
CA ASP A 112 -8.26 2.32 -8.31
C ASP A 112 -9.72 2.81 -8.38
N GLN A 113 -9.94 4.13 -8.34
CA GLN A 113 -11.27 4.74 -8.50
C GLN A 113 -11.70 4.99 -9.96
N LYS A 114 -10.87 4.68 -10.96
CA LYS A 114 -11.15 4.95 -12.41
C LYS A 114 -12.48 4.39 -12.91
N TYR A 115 -12.95 3.30 -12.34
CA TYR A 115 -14.26 2.74 -12.68
C TYR A 115 -15.45 3.63 -12.28
N LYS A 116 -15.21 4.76 -11.58
CA LYS A 116 -16.25 5.69 -11.10
C LYS A 116 -16.37 6.98 -11.93
N PHE A 117 -15.99 6.93 -13.20
CA PHE A 117 -16.14 8.06 -14.15
C PHE A 117 -15.57 9.38 -13.60
N MET A 118 -14.26 9.55 -13.65
CA MET A 118 -13.61 10.85 -13.47
C MET A 118 -13.23 11.44 -14.84
N THR A 119 -13.46 12.74 -14.99
CA THR A 119 -12.89 13.47 -16.13
C THR A 119 -11.41 13.70 -15.90
N TYR A 120 -10.63 13.84 -16.99
CA TYR A 120 -9.19 14.06 -16.88
C TYR A 120 -8.78 15.23 -15.97
N PRO A 121 -9.46 16.42 -16.02
CA PRO A 121 -9.13 17.51 -15.11
C PRO A 121 -9.37 17.18 -13.64
N VAL A 122 -10.45 16.45 -13.33
CA VAL A 122 -10.76 16.03 -11.96
C VAL A 122 -9.74 14.99 -11.47
N GLU A 123 -9.36 14.02 -12.30
CA GLU A 123 -8.33 13.03 -11.98
C GLU A 123 -6.99 13.72 -11.66
N THR A 124 -6.58 14.67 -12.49
CA THR A 124 -5.34 15.43 -12.29
C THR A 124 -5.38 16.22 -10.98
N ALA A 125 -6.49 16.90 -10.69
CA ALA A 125 -6.67 17.63 -9.44
C ALA A 125 -6.67 16.70 -8.22
N CYS A 126 -7.29 15.51 -8.30
CA CYS A 126 -7.25 14.50 -7.24
C CYS A 126 -5.83 14.03 -6.94
N LYS A 127 -5.08 13.68 -7.99
CA LYS A 127 -3.69 13.20 -7.84
C LYS A 127 -2.80 14.28 -7.25
N ALA A 128 -2.90 15.52 -7.76
CA ALA A 128 -2.12 16.64 -7.26
C ALA A 128 -2.44 16.93 -5.78
N LEU A 129 -3.71 17.04 -5.42
CA LEU A 129 -4.11 17.32 -4.04
C LEU A 129 -3.73 16.21 -3.08
N LEU A 130 -4.02 14.94 -3.40
CA LEU A 130 -3.71 13.83 -2.50
C LEU A 130 -2.19 13.69 -2.32
N SER A 131 -1.41 13.80 -3.40
CA SER A 131 0.06 13.79 -3.30
C SER A 131 0.58 14.93 -2.44
N ALA A 132 0.05 16.14 -2.61
CA ALA A 132 0.43 17.29 -1.81
C ALA A 132 0.16 17.07 -0.31
N VAL A 133 -1.03 16.57 0.04
CA VAL A 133 -1.41 16.29 1.44
C VAL A 133 -0.55 15.19 2.04
N LEU A 134 -0.28 14.11 1.31
CA LEU A 134 0.58 13.04 1.78
C LEU A 134 2.02 13.52 2.02
N LEU A 135 2.59 14.30 1.11
CA LEU A 135 3.93 14.88 1.28
C LEU A 135 3.99 15.86 2.45
N ALA A 136 3.00 16.74 2.60
CA ALA A 136 2.91 17.64 3.74
C ALA A 136 2.80 16.88 5.05
N SER A 137 2.08 15.76 5.10
CA SER A 137 1.95 14.96 6.31
C SER A 137 3.28 14.40 6.80
N LEU A 138 4.23 14.11 5.91
CA LEU A 138 5.55 13.59 6.29
C LEU A 138 6.44 14.64 6.94
N THR A 139 6.19 15.93 6.68
CA THR A 139 6.99 17.03 7.24
C THR A 139 6.31 17.69 8.43
N GLU A 140 4.98 17.80 8.39
CA GLU A 140 4.21 18.59 9.36
C GLU A 140 3.55 17.76 10.47
N MET A 141 3.37 16.45 10.25
CA MET A 141 2.74 15.57 11.25
C MET A 141 3.79 14.79 12.06
N GLU A 142 3.49 14.50 13.33
CA GLU A 142 4.29 13.57 14.11
C GLU A 142 4.24 12.16 13.51
N GLU A 143 5.32 11.40 13.64
CA GLU A 143 5.46 10.07 13.01
C GLU A 143 4.32 9.11 13.41
N SER A 144 3.84 9.19 14.67
CA SER A 144 2.70 8.40 15.17
C SER A 144 1.39 8.65 14.43
N ASP A 145 1.24 9.86 13.88
CA ASP A 145 0.00 10.32 13.25
C ASP A 145 0.05 10.20 11.72
N ARG A 146 1.21 9.84 11.16
CA ARG A 146 1.41 9.64 9.71
C ARG A 146 0.78 8.33 9.27
N ASN A 147 -0.52 8.32 9.09
CA ASN A 147 -1.26 7.15 8.61
C ASN A 147 -2.46 7.55 7.76
N MET A 148 -2.95 6.61 6.97
CA MET A 148 -4.04 6.87 6.02
C MET A 148 -5.38 7.18 6.70
N LEU A 149 -5.58 6.80 7.96
CA LEU A 149 -6.80 7.14 8.71
C LEU A 149 -6.83 8.63 9.05
N GLU A 150 -5.71 9.18 9.51
CA GLU A 150 -5.60 10.62 9.79
C GLU A 150 -5.76 11.44 8.51
N ILE A 151 -5.15 10.99 7.41
CA ILE A 151 -5.35 11.62 6.08
C ILE A 151 -6.83 11.58 5.66
N ALA A 152 -7.50 10.43 5.82
CA ALA A 152 -8.92 10.31 5.52
C ALA A 152 -9.76 11.26 6.37
N THR A 153 -9.39 11.43 7.64
CA THR A 153 -10.07 12.34 8.57
C THR A 153 -10.01 13.79 8.10
N ILE A 154 -8.90 14.25 7.53
CA ILE A 154 -8.78 15.60 6.95
C ILE A 154 -9.88 15.84 5.90
N PHE A 155 -10.11 14.88 5.00
CA PHE A 155 -11.12 14.99 3.95
C PHE A 155 -12.56 14.81 4.44
N ARG A 156 -12.77 14.43 5.70
CA ARG A 156 -14.08 14.14 6.31
C ARG A 156 -14.39 14.95 7.57
N LEU A 157 -13.68 16.02 7.83
CA LEU A 157 -13.86 16.89 9.01
C LEU A 157 -15.28 17.44 9.23
N GLY A 158 -16.27 16.97 8.45
CA GLY A 158 -17.67 17.41 8.55
C GLY A 158 -17.90 18.85 8.06
N VAL A 159 -16.89 19.46 7.48
CA VAL A 159 -16.97 20.78 6.84
C VAL A 159 -17.36 20.63 5.37
N SER A 160 -17.97 21.69 4.79
CA SER A 160 -18.24 21.69 3.34
C SER A 160 -16.94 21.62 2.56
N GLY A 161 -16.99 21.06 1.34
CA GLY A 161 -15.82 21.04 0.43
C GLY A 161 -15.20 22.43 0.23
N THR A 162 -16.02 23.46 0.11
CA THR A 162 -15.55 24.86 0.01
C THR A 162 -14.80 25.33 1.26
N MET A 163 -15.21 24.90 2.43
CA MET A 163 -14.52 25.25 3.67
C MET A 163 -13.20 24.50 3.78
N LEU A 164 -13.17 23.22 3.43
CA LEU A 164 -11.94 22.42 3.40
C LEU A 164 -10.94 22.99 2.38
N ASP A 165 -11.40 23.35 1.18
CA ASP A 165 -10.56 23.98 0.17
C ASP A 165 -9.87 25.25 0.71
N LYS A 166 -10.59 26.11 1.43
CA LYS A 166 -10.01 27.30 2.06
C LYS A 166 -9.00 26.96 3.16
N ILE A 167 -9.28 25.96 3.99
CA ILE A 167 -8.37 25.52 5.04
C ILE A 167 -7.07 25.01 4.39
N LEU A 168 -7.17 24.17 3.36
CA LEU A 168 -6.01 23.67 2.64
C LEU A 168 -5.18 24.81 2.02
N HIS A 169 -5.81 25.81 1.42
CA HIS A 169 -5.07 26.98 0.89
C HIS A 169 -4.25 27.67 1.99
N VAL A 170 -4.83 27.93 3.15
CA VAL A 170 -4.11 28.55 4.27
C VAL A 170 -2.94 27.68 4.73
N MET A 171 -3.16 26.38 4.89
CA MET A 171 -2.11 25.46 5.33
C MET A 171 -0.94 25.39 4.34
N PHE A 172 -1.23 25.33 3.04
CA PHE A 172 -0.18 25.23 2.03
C PHE A 172 0.51 26.56 1.73
N GLU A 173 -0.12 27.72 2.04
CA GLU A 173 0.53 29.03 1.98
C GLU A 173 1.71 29.14 2.98
N GLU A 174 1.61 28.50 4.14
CA GLU A 174 2.63 28.51 5.19
C GLU A 174 3.85 27.61 4.88
N LEU A 175 3.74 26.70 3.91
CA LEU A 175 4.85 25.84 3.53
C LEU A 175 5.93 26.59 2.74
N ASP A 176 7.16 26.07 2.80
CA ASP A 176 8.29 26.58 2.02
C ASP A 176 7.99 26.54 0.51
N GLU A 177 8.37 27.59 -0.20
CA GLU A 177 8.17 27.71 -1.66
C GLU A 177 8.89 26.63 -2.47
N THR A 178 9.94 26.03 -1.92
CA THR A 178 10.68 24.95 -2.56
C THR A 178 10.11 23.57 -2.27
N SER A 179 9.11 23.49 -1.40
CA SER A 179 8.47 22.22 -1.04
C SER A 179 7.71 21.61 -2.22
N SER A 180 7.98 20.35 -2.54
CA SER A 180 7.23 19.59 -3.54
C SER A 180 5.74 19.50 -3.21
N ALA A 181 5.40 19.45 -1.92
CA ALA A 181 4.01 19.50 -1.46
C ALA A 181 3.31 20.79 -1.91
N LYS A 182 3.96 21.94 -1.75
CA LYS A 182 3.42 23.25 -2.19
C LYS A 182 3.30 23.34 -3.71
N GLN A 183 4.29 22.83 -4.44
CA GLN A 183 4.26 22.83 -5.91
C GLN A 183 3.11 21.97 -6.45
N LEU A 184 2.88 20.79 -5.88
CA LEU A 184 1.75 19.93 -6.25
C LEU A 184 0.41 20.58 -5.86
N PHE A 185 0.34 21.22 -4.71
CA PHE A 185 -0.85 21.96 -4.32
C PHE A 185 -1.15 23.13 -5.25
N ALA A 186 -0.13 23.81 -5.78
CA ALA A 186 -0.31 24.87 -6.78
C ALA A 186 -1.01 24.34 -8.05
N MET A 187 -0.64 23.14 -8.52
CA MET A 187 -1.32 22.49 -9.66
C MET A 187 -2.80 22.22 -9.38
N TYR A 188 -3.15 21.82 -8.15
CA TYR A 188 -4.54 21.67 -7.75
C TYR A 188 -5.26 23.03 -7.69
N SER A 189 -4.63 24.06 -7.13
CA SER A 189 -5.23 25.38 -6.94
C SER A 189 -5.51 26.13 -8.24
N GLU A 190 -4.79 25.82 -9.32
CA GLU A 190 -5.04 26.34 -10.67
C GLU A 190 -6.34 25.82 -11.32
N ALA A 191 -6.90 24.72 -10.80
CA ALA A 191 -8.13 24.18 -11.32
C ALA A 191 -9.35 25.05 -10.96
N GLU A 192 -10.38 25.01 -11.81
CA GLU A 192 -11.65 25.69 -11.54
C GLU A 192 -12.27 25.19 -10.21
N GLU A 193 -12.98 26.08 -9.50
CA GLU A 193 -13.59 25.76 -8.20
C GLU A 193 -14.45 24.49 -8.25
N GLY A 194 -15.25 24.31 -9.32
CA GLY A 194 -16.07 23.11 -9.48
C GLY A 194 -15.25 21.83 -9.54
N ILE A 195 -14.10 21.86 -10.22
CA ILE A 195 -13.17 20.73 -10.33
C ILE A 195 -12.52 20.45 -8.96
N ARG A 196 -12.11 21.49 -8.23
CA ARG A 196 -11.53 21.35 -6.89
C ARG A 196 -12.52 20.73 -5.90
N MET A 197 -13.77 21.17 -5.92
CA MET A 197 -14.83 20.61 -5.06
C MET A 197 -15.07 19.14 -5.38
N GLU A 198 -15.14 18.78 -6.66
CA GLU A 198 -15.29 17.38 -7.07
C GLU A 198 -14.08 16.55 -6.66
N ALA A 199 -12.87 17.07 -6.79
CA ALA A 199 -11.65 16.39 -6.37
C ALA A 199 -11.65 16.08 -4.88
N ILE A 200 -11.97 17.05 -4.02
CA ILE A 200 -12.11 16.83 -2.57
C ILE A 200 -13.10 15.69 -2.27
N GLN A 201 -14.26 15.72 -2.91
CA GLN A 201 -15.28 14.69 -2.71
C GLN A 201 -14.80 13.30 -3.16
N LYS A 202 -14.14 13.22 -4.31
CA LYS A 202 -13.62 11.95 -4.85
C LYS A 202 -12.53 11.37 -3.96
N ILE A 203 -11.60 12.20 -3.48
CA ILE A 203 -10.56 11.77 -2.53
C ILE A 203 -11.20 11.28 -1.23
N GLY A 204 -12.14 12.03 -0.65
CA GLY A 204 -12.84 11.59 0.57
C GLY A 204 -13.54 10.25 0.39
N ASN A 205 -14.15 9.99 -0.78
CA ASN A 205 -14.76 8.70 -1.10
C ASN A 205 -13.72 7.57 -1.28
N ALA A 206 -12.58 7.88 -1.90
CA ALA A 206 -11.49 6.92 -2.07
C ALA A 206 -10.90 6.48 -0.71
N LEU A 207 -10.72 7.44 0.18
CA LEU A 207 -10.15 7.22 1.51
C LEU A 207 -11.14 6.62 2.53
N ALA A 208 -12.43 6.58 2.24
CA ALA A 208 -13.46 6.03 3.14
C ALA A 208 -13.22 4.56 3.53
N VAL A 209 -12.49 3.80 2.73
CA VAL A 209 -12.12 2.42 3.02
C VAL A 209 -11.26 2.30 4.28
N TYR A 210 -10.38 3.26 4.53
CA TYR A 210 -9.49 3.24 5.70
C TYR A 210 -10.25 3.45 7.01
N GLU A 211 -11.28 4.29 7.01
CA GLU A 211 -12.15 4.49 8.19
C GLU A 211 -13.03 3.28 8.50
N LYS A 212 -13.57 2.62 7.48
CA LYS A 212 -14.38 1.41 7.68
C LYS A 212 -13.57 0.32 8.36
N ARG A 213 -12.29 0.17 7.98
CA ARG A 213 -11.37 -0.78 8.61
C ARG A 213 -11.12 -0.45 10.08
N ALA A 214 -10.87 0.81 10.41
CA ALA A 214 -10.64 1.25 11.77
C ALA A 214 -11.84 1.00 12.70
N ASN A 215 -13.05 1.10 12.16
CA ASN A 215 -14.30 0.92 12.92
C ASN A 215 -14.82 -0.53 12.96
N GLY A 216 -14.08 -1.49 12.38
CA GLY A 216 -14.47 -2.91 12.36
C GLY A 216 -15.76 -3.20 11.61
N SER A 217 -16.19 -2.31 10.70
CA SER A 217 -17.44 -2.39 9.95
C SER A 217 -17.23 -2.82 8.49
N LEU A 218 -16.48 -3.94 8.32
CA LEU A 218 -16.46 -4.71 7.06
C LEU A 218 -17.02 -6.10 7.31
#